data_1ec40685a344c848639fad9ad8bbb3f0
#
_entry.id   1ec40685a344c848639fad9ad8bbb3f0
#
_cell.length_a   1.000
_cell.length_b   1.000
_cell.length_c   1.000
_cell.angle_alpha   90.00
_cell.angle_beta   90.00
_cell.angle_gamma   90.00
#
_symmetry.space_group_name_H-M   'P 1'
#
loop_
_entity.id
_entity.type
_entity.pdbx_description
1 polymer ?
#
loop_
_entity_poly.entity_id
_entity_poly.type
_entity_poly.pdbx_seq_one_letter_code
_entity_poly.pdbx_strand_id
1 'polypeptide(L)'
;MSDSTGAVIAAATVQATNVATNEIAVARTNDQGTYTLPLLRPGTYTVTAEAPGFKKYIRDNIVLNVGDVSGIDIGMEVGQASESITVTAETPVLETETADHGLVIDQKRVTELPLNARNPFMLSILSAGVNFNGNQIYQRPFDNGAIADWSVNGGLDRKNEFLLDGAPNNAQAGGNNIAYVPPVDAVQEFKIQTNSYDAQYGKSAGGIINVSLKSGTNAFHGTLYEFMRRNAFDANSFQNNAAGKPKAGHFLDQYGGSVGGPILVPKIYNGRDKSFFFFNYEGYREGTPTPLTLSVPEPEMLNGDFSKLTDANGRSITIYNPF
;
A
#
# COMPACT_ATOMS: atom_id res chain seq x y z
N MET A 1 31.46 11.09 6.36
CA MET A 1 31.57 12.21 7.29
C MET A 1 32.98 12.73 7.27
N SER A 2 33.18 14.02 7.06
CA SER A 2 34.48 14.67 6.89
C SER A 2 34.50 16.05 7.54
N ASP A 3 35.71 16.62 7.73
CA ASP A 3 35.87 17.99 8.13
C ASP A 3 35.93 18.95 6.90
N SER A 4 36.11 20.23 7.14
CA SER A 4 36.16 21.26 6.10
C SER A 4 37.37 21.11 5.13
N THR A 5 38.37 20.28 5.46
CA THR A 5 39.54 19.97 4.61
C THR A 5 39.34 18.68 3.81
N GLY A 6 38.27 17.94 4.06
CA GLY A 6 38.00 16.64 3.47
C GLY A 6 38.60 15.45 4.24
N ALA A 7 39.23 15.72 5.40
CA ALA A 7 39.74 14.63 6.24
C ALA A 7 38.57 13.89 6.93
N VAL A 8 38.64 12.56 6.96
CA VAL A 8 37.58 11.73 7.54
C VAL A 8 37.56 11.83 9.07
N ILE A 9 36.36 11.78 9.65
CA ILE A 9 36.14 11.83 11.09
C ILE A 9 35.67 10.47 11.56
N ALA A 10 36.53 9.74 12.28
CA ALA A 10 36.22 8.47 12.90
C ALA A 10 35.61 8.63 14.30
N ALA A 11 34.86 7.63 14.74
CA ALA A 11 34.24 7.55 16.07
C ALA A 11 33.28 8.72 16.41
N ALA A 12 32.84 9.48 15.43
CA ALA A 12 31.80 10.48 15.61
C ALA A 12 30.43 9.78 15.85
N THR A 13 29.62 10.38 16.68
CA THR A 13 28.25 9.89 16.95
C THR A 13 27.27 10.54 16.00
N VAL A 14 26.53 9.72 15.25
CA VAL A 14 25.43 10.16 14.37
C VAL A 14 24.13 9.65 14.93
N GLN A 15 23.16 10.52 15.07
CA GLN A 15 21.84 10.21 15.62
C GLN A 15 20.74 10.66 14.66
N ALA A 16 19.80 9.78 14.35
CA ALA A 16 18.55 10.12 13.67
C ALA A 16 17.40 10.07 14.67
N THR A 17 16.68 11.18 14.78
CA THR A 17 15.50 11.31 15.64
C THR A 17 14.25 11.44 14.79
N ASN A 18 13.29 10.53 14.94
CA ASN A 18 12.00 10.62 14.28
C ASN A 18 11.17 11.75 14.88
N VAL A 19 10.72 12.69 14.06
CA VAL A 19 10.00 13.90 14.51
C VAL A 19 8.66 13.56 15.15
N ALA A 20 7.98 12.51 14.68
CA ALA A 20 6.63 12.17 15.15
C ALA A 20 6.63 11.35 16.45
N THR A 21 7.68 10.57 16.71
CA THR A 21 7.76 9.64 17.85
C THR A 21 8.84 9.97 18.85
N ASN A 22 9.81 10.83 18.48
CA ASN A 22 11.06 11.07 19.19
C ASN A 22 11.92 9.79 19.38
N GLU A 23 11.64 8.75 18.59
CA GLU A 23 12.49 7.55 18.54
C GLU A 23 13.87 7.90 18.00
N ILE A 24 14.89 7.41 18.66
CA ILE A 24 16.29 7.73 18.38
C ILE A 24 17.02 6.48 17.90
N ALA A 25 17.65 6.58 16.73
CA ALA A 25 18.63 5.61 16.24
C ALA A 25 20.03 6.23 16.29
N VAL A 26 21.03 5.49 16.74
CA VAL A 26 22.40 5.97 16.92
C VAL A 26 23.38 5.05 16.21
N ALA A 27 24.32 5.64 15.49
CA ALA A 27 25.47 4.96 14.91
C ALA A 27 26.76 5.73 15.21
N ARG A 28 27.90 5.05 14.99
CA ARG A 28 29.22 5.70 15.03
C ARG A 28 29.92 5.54 13.70
N THR A 29 30.66 6.56 13.32
CA THR A 29 31.51 6.47 12.13
C THR A 29 32.67 5.52 12.34
N ASN A 30 32.99 4.74 11.31
CA ASN A 30 34.17 3.89 11.26
C ASN A 30 35.44 4.69 10.90
N ASP A 31 36.58 4.00 10.74
CA ASP A 31 37.87 4.63 10.40
C ASP A 31 37.88 5.29 9.02
N GLN A 32 36.90 5.00 8.16
CA GLN A 32 36.70 5.63 6.86
C GLN A 32 35.68 6.79 6.91
N GLY A 33 35.18 7.13 8.09
CA GLY A 33 34.16 8.17 8.26
C GLY A 33 32.78 7.77 7.79
N THR A 34 32.53 6.49 7.47
CA THR A 34 31.22 6.00 7.06
C THR A 34 30.38 5.54 8.25
N TYR A 35 29.07 5.70 8.15
CA TYR A 35 28.10 5.25 9.15
C TYR A 35 26.86 4.68 8.48
N THR A 36 26.13 3.84 9.20
CA THR A 36 24.86 3.26 8.75
C THR A 36 23.86 3.26 9.89
N LEU A 37 22.67 3.73 9.64
CA LEU A 37 21.52 3.70 10.53
C LEU A 37 20.46 2.76 9.91
N PRO A 38 20.49 1.45 10.22
CA PRO A 38 19.60 0.49 9.60
C PRO A 38 18.19 0.51 10.21
N LEU A 39 17.21 -0.03 9.46
CA LEU A 39 15.84 -0.32 9.93
C LEU A 39 15.06 0.91 10.42
N LEU A 40 15.34 2.08 9.88
CA LEU A 40 14.52 3.25 10.12
C LEU A 40 13.15 3.08 9.46
N ARG A 41 12.09 3.44 10.18
CA ARG A 41 10.74 3.44 9.61
C ARG A 41 10.54 4.65 8.70
N PRO A 42 9.62 4.56 7.71
CA PRO A 42 9.23 5.74 6.94
C PRO A 42 8.77 6.89 7.85
N GLY A 43 9.18 8.10 7.51
CA GLY A 43 8.85 9.27 8.29
C GLY A 43 9.83 10.42 8.12
N THR A 44 9.63 11.49 8.89
CA THR A 44 10.52 12.67 8.89
C THR A 44 11.49 12.59 10.06
N TYR A 45 12.76 12.85 9.77
CA TYR A 45 13.86 12.74 10.73
C TYR A 45 14.64 14.03 10.85
N THR A 46 15.18 14.27 12.04
CA THR A 46 16.29 15.17 12.30
C THR A 46 17.54 14.33 12.50
N VAL A 47 18.58 14.57 11.71
CA VAL A 47 19.89 13.93 11.87
C VAL A 47 20.85 14.91 12.55
N THR A 48 21.49 14.44 13.62
CA THR A 48 22.52 15.19 14.34
C THR A 48 23.83 14.41 14.32
N ALA A 49 24.94 15.12 14.24
CA ALA A 49 26.26 14.52 14.38
C ALA A 49 27.12 15.30 15.38
N GLU A 50 27.87 14.57 16.20
CA GLU A 50 28.73 15.11 17.23
C GLU A 50 30.09 14.40 17.22
N ALA A 51 31.17 15.18 17.27
CA ALA A 51 32.54 14.71 17.42
C ALA A 51 33.35 15.70 18.29
N PRO A 52 34.31 15.18 19.11
CA PRO A 52 35.14 16.03 19.93
C PRO A 52 35.94 17.09 19.09
N GLY A 53 35.85 18.34 19.46
CA GLY A 53 36.53 19.43 18.75
C GLY A 53 35.79 20.01 17.54
N PHE A 54 34.58 19.54 17.29
CA PHE A 54 33.72 20.00 16.21
C PHE A 54 32.43 20.59 16.75
N LYS A 55 31.82 21.50 15.97
CA LYS A 55 30.48 22.04 16.22
C LYS A 55 29.47 20.93 16.00
N LYS A 56 28.34 20.97 16.73
CA LYS A 56 27.24 20.06 16.51
C LYS A 56 26.58 20.29 15.14
N TYR A 57 26.52 19.27 14.30
CA TYR A 57 25.79 19.30 13.04
C TYR A 57 24.33 18.92 13.27
N ILE A 58 23.40 19.65 12.66
CA ILE A 58 21.96 19.38 12.70
C ILE A 58 21.40 19.53 11.29
N ARG A 59 20.68 18.51 10.81
CA ARG A 59 19.94 18.55 9.56
C ARG A 59 18.52 18.11 9.81
N ASP A 60 17.58 19.03 9.62
CA ASP A 60 16.15 18.80 9.81
C ASP A 60 15.44 18.42 8.51
N ASN A 61 14.19 17.95 8.65
CA ASN A 61 13.28 17.66 7.53
C ASN A 61 13.80 16.63 6.53
N ILE A 62 14.50 15.61 7.00
CA ILE A 62 14.90 14.48 6.17
C ILE A 62 13.69 13.53 6.07
N VAL A 63 13.10 13.44 4.89
CA VAL A 63 11.99 12.53 4.62
C VAL A 63 12.57 11.20 4.15
N LEU A 64 12.20 10.12 4.82
CA LEU A 64 12.54 8.74 4.47
C LEU A 64 11.26 8.02 4.10
N ASN A 65 11.15 7.54 2.86
CA ASN A 65 10.00 6.76 2.40
C ASN A 65 10.27 5.26 2.54
N VAL A 66 9.25 4.45 2.33
CA VAL A 66 9.37 2.99 2.38
C VAL A 66 10.38 2.46 1.36
N GLY A 67 11.35 1.67 1.84
CA GLY A 67 12.40 1.09 1.00
C GLY A 67 13.44 2.08 0.46
N ASP A 68 13.50 3.30 1.00
CA ASP A 68 14.54 4.27 0.62
C ASP A 68 15.87 3.95 1.31
N VAL A 69 16.96 4.19 0.57
CA VAL A 69 18.32 4.25 1.09
C VAL A 69 18.88 5.63 0.80
N SER A 70 19.03 6.44 1.83
CA SER A 70 19.44 7.85 1.70
C SER A 70 20.87 8.06 2.15
N GLY A 71 21.72 8.52 1.23
CA GLY A 71 23.08 8.96 1.53
C GLY A 71 23.07 10.40 2.07
N ILE A 72 23.61 10.59 3.26
CA ILE A 72 23.73 11.91 3.88
C ILE A 72 25.19 12.17 4.19
N ASP A 73 25.81 13.03 3.39
CA ASP A 73 27.15 13.52 3.64
C ASP A 73 27.12 14.61 4.72
N ILE A 74 27.94 14.43 5.75
CA ILE A 74 28.05 15.33 6.88
C ILE A 74 29.44 15.99 6.85
N GLY A 75 29.45 17.29 6.59
CA GLY A 75 30.65 18.12 6.74
C GLY A 75 30.63 18.82 8.09
N MET A 76 31.64 18.58 8.92
CA MET A 76 31.75 19.21 10.25
C MET A 76 32.74 20.37 10.27
N GLU A 77 32.40 21.39 11.01
CA GLU A 77 33.29 22.52 11.26
C GLU A 77 33.96 22.44 12.63
N VAL A 78 35.24 22.79 12.70
CA VAL A 78 35.98 22.88 13.96
C VAL A 78 35.37 23.96 14.86
N GLY A 79 35.13 23.63 16.12
CA GLY A 79 34.56 24.56 17.09
C GLY A 79 34.19 23.86 18.40
N GLN A 80 33.53 24.61 19.29
CA GLN A 80 33.06 24.02 20.55
C GLN A 80 31.77 23.26 20.35
N ALA A 81 31.58 22.17 21.07
CA ALA A 81 30.38 21.33 21.02
C ALA A 81 29.09 22.09 21.45
N SER A 82 29.20 23.24 22.09
CA SER A 82 28.09 24.12 22.41
C SER A 82 27.59 24.95 21.23
N GLU A 83 28.40 25.03 20.16
CA GLU A 83 28.02 25.72 18.90
C GLU A 83 27.36 24.69 17.98
N SER A 84 26.32 25.10 17.26
CA SER A 84 25.62 24.23 16.31
C SER A 84 25.56 24.86 14.92
N ILE A 85 25.64 24.01 13.90
CA ILE A 85 25.37 24.37 12.52
C ILE A 85 24.10 23.66 12.11
N THR A 86 23.07 24.43 11.82
CA THR A 86 21.80 23.88 11.30
C THR A 86 21.78 24.01 9.79
N VAL A 87 21.69 22.89 9.10
CA VAL A 87 21.47 22.83 7.67
C VAL A 87 20.00 22.53 7.44
N THR A 88 19.25 23.54 7.02
CA THR A 88 17.85 23.34 6.63
C THR A 88 17.84 22.75 5.23
N ALA A 89 17.35 21.53 5.11
CA ALA A 89 17.21 20.87 3.81
C ALA A 89 16.02 21.49 3.05
N GLU A 90 16.29 22.41 2.14
CA GLU A 90 15.29 22.94 1.20
C GLU A 90 15.04 21.99 0.02
N THR A 91 15.96 21.08 -0.25
CA THR A 91 15.84 20.09 -1.32
C THR A 91 15.69 18.67 -0.77
N PRO A 92 14.78 17.87 -1.32
CA PRO A 92 14.70 16.45 -1.00
C PRO A 92 16.08 15.78 -1.18
N VAL A 93 16.40 14.87 -0.28
CA VAL A 93 17.60 14.03 -0.45
C VAL A 93 17.39 13.19 -1.70
N LEU A 94 18.32 13.29 -2.67
CA LEU A 94 18.27 12.46 -3.86
C LEU A 94 18.63 11.02 -3.47
N GLU A 95 17.88 10.05 -3.98
CA GLU A 95 18.26 8.65 -3.91
C GLU A 95 19.43 8.40 -4.86
N THR A 96 20.64 8.46 -4.34
CA THR A 96 21.88 8.22 -5.11
C THR A 96 22.51 6.88 -4.82
N GLU A 97 22.05 6.21 -3.78
CA GLU A 97 22.62 4.95 -3.28
C GLU A 97 21.97 3.70 -3.93
N THR A 98 20.83 3.87 -4.58
CA THR A 98 20.12 2.78 -5.27
C THR A 98 19.93 3.11 -6.75
N ALA A 99 19.88 2.06 -7.58
CA ALA A 99 19.57 2.16 -9.00
C ALA A 99 18.11 1.75 -9.28
N ASP A 100 17.29 1.62 -8.25
CA ASP A 100 15.91 1.17 -8.42
C ASP A 100 15.05 2.23 -9.13
N HIS A 101 14.23 1.72 -10.05
CA HIS A 101 13.25 2.52 -10.74
C HIS A 101 11.86 2.25 -10.15
N GLY A 102 11.23 3.28 -9.63
CA GLY A 102 9.94 3.11 -8.96
C GLY A 102 9.17 4.40 -8.78
N LEU A 103 8.02 4.27 -8.14
CA LEU A 103 7.16 5.38 -7.75
C LEU A 103 6.74 5.21 -6.30
N VAL A 104 6.97 6.24 -5.49
CA VAL A 104 6.38 6.33 -4.15
C VAL A 104 5.01 7.00 -4.26
N ILE A 105 4.00 6.36 -3.70
CA ILE A 105 2.65 6.88 -3.57
C ILE A 105 2.42 7.22 -2.10
N ASP A 106 2.46 8.51 -1.81
CA ASP A 106 2.32 9.06 -0.48
C ASP A 106 0.89 8.96 0.07
N GLN A 107 0.75 9.15 1.37
CA GLN A 107 -0.54 9.08 2.06
C GLN A 107 -1.62 9.98 1.43
N LYS A 108 -1.24 11.18 0.98
CA LYS A 108 -2.19 12.11 0.38
C LYS A 108 -2.79 11.54 -0.90
N ARG A 109 -1.96 10.99 -1.79
CA ARG A 109 -2.44 10.33 -3.01
C ARG A 109 -3.27 9.09 -2.70
N VAL A 110 -2.87 8.30 -1.70
CA VAL A 110 -3.63 7.10 -1.28
C VAL A 110 -5.04 7.47 -0.81
N THR A 111 -5.20 8.56 -0.08
CA THR A 111 -6.49 8.96 0.52
C THR A 111 -7.35 9.84 -0.36
N GLU A 112 -6.76 10.71 -1.20
CA GLU A 112 -7.49 11.72 -1.97
C GLU A 112 -7.84 11.29 -3.40
N LEU A 113 -7.10 10.33 -3.97
CA LEU A 113 -7.40 9.85 -5.31
C LEU A 113 -8.64 8.96 -5.31
N PRO A 114 -9.54 9.12 -6.31
CA PRO A 114 -10.75 8.32 -6.40
C PRO A 114 -10.43 6.86 -6.70
N LEU A 115 -10.79 5.97 -5.80
CA LEU A 115 -10.60 4.53 -5.93
C LEU A 115 -11.96 3.83 -5.97
N ASN A 116 -12.21 3.07 -7.03
CA ASN A 116 -13.34 2.17 -7.06
C ASN A 116 -13.07 1.03 -6.06
N ALA A 117 -14.05 0.77 -5.16
CA ALA A 117 -13.93 -0.19 -4.06
C ALA A 117 -12.77 0.07 -3.07
N ARG A 118 -12.14 1.26 -3.11
CA ARG A 118 -11.08 1.68 -2.16
C ARG A 118 -9.93 0.67 -2.02
N ASN A 119 -9.54 0.03 -3.10
CA ASN A 119 -8.36 -0.83 -3.13
C ASN A 119 -7.10 0.01 -3.42
N PRO A 120 -6.19 0.22 -2.43
CA PRO A 120 -5.02 1.08 -2.62
C PRO A 120 -4.05 0.55 -3.67
N PHE A 121 -3.99 -0.77 -3.90
CA PHE A 121 -3.12 -1.35 -4.91
C PHE A 121 -3.49 -0.91 -6.35
N MET A 122 -4.72 -0.45 -6.59
CA MET A 122 -5.10 0.09 -7.89
C MET A 122 -4.31 1.35 -8.27
N LEU A 123 -3.76 2.06 -7.31
CA LEU A 123 -2.88 3.20 -7.59
C LEU A 123 -1.54 2.80 -8.22
N SER A 124 -1.22 1.50 -8.22
CA SER A 124 -0.02 0.98 -8.90
C SER A 124 0.01 1.31 -10.40
N ILE A 125 -1.15 1.46 -11.03
CA ILE A 125 -1.26 1.83 -12.45
C ILE A 125 -0.74 3.26 -12.75
N LEU A 126 -0.52 4.08 -11.73
CA LEU A 126 0.10 5.39 -11.89
C LEU A 126 1.60 5.31 -12.17
N SER A 127 2.22 4.16 -11.89
CA SER A 127 3.63 3.93 -12.19
C SER A 127 3.82 3.55 -13.66
N ALA A 128 4.83 4.14 -14.29
CA ALA A 128 5.17 3.84 -15.66
C ALA A 128 5.51 2.34 -15.82
N GLY A 129 4.99 1.71 -16.87
CA GLY A 129 5.21 0.28 -17.16
C GLY A 129 4.31 -0.66 -16.36
N VAL A 130 3.42 -0.17 -15.51
CA VAL A 130 2.45 -1.00 -14.78
C VAL A 130 1.10 -0.98 -15.49
N ASN A 131 0.62 -2.16 -15.85
CA ASN A 131 -0.69 -2.36 -16.46
C ASN A 131 -1.52 -3.32 -15.61
N PHE A 132 -2.80 -3.02 -15.49
CA PHE A 132 -3.76 -3.91 -14.86
C PHE A 132 -4.61 -4.61 -15.93
N ASN A 133 -4.52 -5.94 -15.99
CA ASN A 133 -5.19 -6.77 -17.00
C ASN A 133 -6.48 -7.41 -16.47
N GLY A 134 -6.75 -7.27 -15.19
CA GLY A 134 -7.94 -7.80 -14.54
C GLY A 134 -9.19 -6.92 -14.74
N ASN A 135 -10.32 -7.40 -14.25
CA ASN A 135 -11.56 -6.64 -14.29
C ASN A 135 -11.64 -5.66 -13.11
N GLN A 136 -11.58 -4.36 -13.41
CA GLN A 136 -11.62 -3.30 -12.41
C GLN A 136 -12.91 -3.28 -11.56
N ILE A 137 -14.01 -3.86 -12.05
CA ILE A 137 -15.27 -3.94 -11.30
C ILE A 137 -15.16 -4.89 -10.11
N TYR A 138 -14.27 -5.88 -10.17
CA TYR A 138 -14.10 -6.91 -9.14
C TYR A 138 -12.92 -6.66 -8.21
N GLN A 139 -12.35 -5.45 -8.21
CA GLN A 139 -11.21 -5.09 -7.34
C GLN A 139 -11.63 -4.76 -5.92
N ARG A 140 -12.38 -5.66 -5.31
CA ARG A 140 -12.80 -5.54 -3.92
C ARG A 140 -11.64 -5.85 -2.98
N PRO A 141 -11.50 -5.13 -1.86
CA PRO A 141 -10.42 -5.39 -0.89
C PRO A 141 -10.41 -6.82 -0.34
N PHE A 142 -11.55 -7.51 -0.34
CA PHE A 142 -11.72 -8.86 0.22
C PHE A 142 -11.81 -9.96 -0.84
N ASP A 143 -11.68 -9.62 -2.12
CA ASP A 143 -11.76 -10.60 -3.22
C ASP A 143 -10.35 -10.99 -3.67
N ASN A 144 -9.80 -12.03 -3.06
CA ASN A 144 -8.45 -12.52 -3.34
C ASN A 144 -8.28 -13.12 -4.76
N GLY A 145 -9.36 -13.34 -5.49
CA GLY A 145 -9.31 -14.03 -6.79
C GLY A 145 -8.84 -13.18 -7.96
N ALA A 146 -8.99 -11.84 -7.89
CA ALA A 146 -8.78 -10.94 -9.02
C ALA A 146 -7.70 -9.87 -8.79
N ILE A 147 -7.03 -9.87 -7.63
CA ILE A 147 -6.22 -8.73 -7.16
C ILE A 147 -4.76 -8.76 -7.65
N ALA A 148 -4.30 -9.79 -8.33
CA ALA A 148 -2.89 -9.90 -8.72
C ALA A 148 -2.64 -9.80 -10.23
N ASP A 149 -3.62 -9.38 -11.01
CA ASP A 149 -3.54 -9.33 -12.46
C ASP A 149 -2.84 -8.05 -12.95
N TRP A 150 -1.70 -7.73 -12.33
CA TRP A 150 -0.80 -6.66 -12.78
C TRP A 150 0.35 -7.24 -13.58
N SER A 151 0.62 -6.62 -14.72
CA SER A 151 1.83 -6.79 -15.52
C SER A 151 2.74 -5.58 -15.28
N VAL A 152 4.00 -5.84 -14.99
CA VAL A 152 5.03 -4.81 -14.82
C VAL A 152 6.05 -4.97 -15.93
N ASN A 153 6.32 -3.89 -16.68
CA ASN A 153 7.25 -3.84 -17.82
C ASN A 153 7.03 -4.94 -18.86
N GLY A 154 5.76 -5.27 -19.15
CA GLY A 154 5.42 -6.32 -20.11
C GLY A 154 5.63 -7.74 -19.59
N GLY A 155 5.92 -7.92 -18.31
CA GLY A 155 6.00 -9.22 -17.67
C GLY A 155 4.63 -9.90 -17.56
N LEU A 156 4.62 -11.16 -17.11
CA LEU A 156 3.40 -11.91 -16.90
C LEU A 156 2.65 -11.42 -15.66
N ASP A 157 1.33 -11.52 -15.72
CA ASP A 157 0.48 -11.29 -14.56
C ASP A 157 0.82 -12.25 -13.40
N ARG A 158 0.55 -11.81 -12.17
CA ARG A 158 0.78 -12.61 -10.96
C ARG A 158 2.24 -12.99 -10.71
N LYS A 159 3.18 -12.23 -11.29
CA LYS A 159 4.63 -12.40 -11.07
C LYS A 159 5.24 -11.28 -10.25
N ASN A 160 4.40 -10.50 -9.57
CA ASN A 160 4.84 -9.41 -8.71
C ASN A 160 4.98 -9.89 -7.27
N GLU A 161 5.87 -9.26 -6.52
CA GLU A 161 6.02 -9.47 -5.08
C GLU A 161 5.31 -8.34 -4.34
N PHE A 162 4.46 -8.73 -3.39
CA PHE A 162 3.77 -7.80 -2.51
C PHE A 162 4.32 -7.95 -1.11
N LEU A 163 4.67 -6.83 -0.50
CA LEU A 163 5.18 -6.76 0.86
C LEU A 163 4.29 -5.85 1.71
N LEU A 164 4.14 -6.19 2.97
CA LEU A 164 3.45 -5.39 3.96
C LEU A 164 4.40 -5.17 5.14
N ASP A 165 4.80 -3.93 5.39
CA ASP A 165 5.85 -3.56 6.34
C ASP A 165 7.13 -4.41 6.15
N GLY A 166 7.49 -4.68 4.88
CA GLY A 166 8.63 -5.50 4.51
C GLY A 166 8.43 -7.03 4.62
N ALA A 167 7.30 -7.50 5.14
CA ALA A 167 6.98 -8.92 5.21
C ALA A 167 6.24 -9.39 3.95
N PRO A 168 6.45 -10.64 3.46
CA PRO A 168 5.75 -11.17 2.30
C PRO A 168 4.22 -11.18 2.48
N ASN A 169 3.52 -10.60 1.51
CA ASN A 169 2.06 -10.49 1.47
C ASN A 169 1.45 -11.19 0.24
N ASN A 170 2.11 -12.23 -0.25
CA ASN A 170 1.61 -13.03 -1.36
C ASN A 170 0.93 -14.30 -0.83
N ALA A 171 -0.30 -14.56 -1.29
CA ALA A 171 -0.98 -15.82 -1.02
C ALA A 171 -0.39 -16.93 -1.89
N GLN A 172 0.03 -18.02 -1.28
CA GLN A 172 0.58 -19.18 -2.00
C GLN A 172 -0.51 -19.94 -2.78
N ALA A 173 -1.71 -19.99 -2.21
CA ALA A 173 -2.88 -20.55 -2.90
C ALA A 173 -3.50 -19.52 -3.86
N GLY A 174 -3.96 -19.96 -5.04
CA GLY A 174 -4.64 -19.09 -5.99
C GLY A 174 -3.74 -18.29 -6.95
N GLY A 175 -2.48 -18.70 -7.15
CA GLY A 175 -1.64 -18.14 -8.21
C GLY A 175 -0.97 -16.81 -7.87
N ASN A 176 -0.41 -16.70 -6.67
CA ASN A 176 0.37 -15.55 -6.21
C ASN A 176 -0.46 -14.26 -6.07
N ASN A 177 -1.69 -14.39 -5.58
CA ASN A 177 -2.56 -13.25 -5.26
C ASN A 177 -2.04 -12.48 -4.03
N ILE A 178 -2.54 -11.27 -3.82
CA ILE A 178 -2.30 -10.53 -2.59
C ILE A 178 -3.02 -11.24 -1.44
N ALA A 179 -2.31 -11.53 -0.34
CA ALA A 179 -2.87 -12.23 0.80
C ALA A 179 -3.82 -11.34 1.62
N TYR A 180 -3.45 -10.07 1.77
CA TYR A 180 -4.22 -9.09 2.54
C TYR A 180 -4.14 -7.71 1.87
N VAL A 181 -5.28 -7.07 1.68
CA VAL A 181 -5.41 -5.69 1.20
C VAL A 181 -5.73 -4.80 2.40
N PRO A 182 -4.82 -3.95 2.83
CA PRO A 182 -5.10 -3.04 3.94
C PRO A 182 -6.12 -1.98 3.52
N PRO A 183 -6.99 -1.52 4.45
CA PRO A 183 -7.82 -0.36 4.21
C PRO A 183 -7.00 0.86 3.84
N VAL A 184 -7.52 1.69 2.94
CA VAL A 184 -6.85 2.93 2.48
C VAL A 184 -6.39 3.80 3.66
N ASP A 185 -7.22 3.92 4.69
CA ASP A 185 -6.94 4.73 5.87
C ASP A 185 -5.86 4.14 6.79
N ALA A 186 -5.51 2.88 6.63
CA ALA A 186 -4.42 2.24 7.35
C ALA A 186 -3.07 2.36 6.62
N VAL A 187 -3.06 2.71 5.33
CA VAL A 187 -1.84 2.83 4.55
C VAL A 187 -1.17 4.17 4.83
N GLN A 188 0.12 4.15 5.13
CA GLN A 188 0.97 5.33 5.22
C GLN A 188 1.43 5.75 3.84
N GLU A 189 2.04 4.83 3.12
CA GLU A 189 2.54 5.00 1.77
C GLU A 189 2.87 3.64 1.15
N PHE A 190 3.11 3.59 -0.14
CA PHE A 190 3.69 2.42 -0.77
C PHE A 190 4.64 2.79 -1.92
N LYS A 191 5.65 1.97 -2.11
CA LYS A 191 6.65 2.08 -3.18
C LYS A 191 6.45 0.94 -4.17
N ILE A 192 6.42 1.29 -5.44
CA ILE A 192 6.42 0.33 -6.54
C ILE A 192 7.77 0.42 -7.20
N GLN A 193 8.52 -0.67 -7.19
CA GLN A 193 9.79 -0.81 -7.90
C GLN A 193 9.55 -1.65 -9.15
N THR A 194 9.73 -1.04 -10.30
CA THR A 194 9.42 -1.68 -11.58
C THR A 194 10.66 -2.28 -12.24
N ASN A 195 11.85 -1.86 -11.85
CA ASN A 195 13.11 -2.34 -12.39
C ASN A 195 14.28 -2.09 -11.44
N SER A 196 15.38 -2.80 -11.63
CA SER A 196 16.66 -2.61 -10.93
C SER A 196 16.56 -2.62 -9.40
N TYR A 197 15.59 -3.37 -8.86
CA TYR A 197 15.41 -3.49 -7.42
C TYR A 197 16.59 -4.21 -6.75
N ASP A 198 16.78 -3.92 -5.46
CA ASP A 198 17.88 -4.45 -4.65
C ASP A 198 17.87 -5.98 -4.57
N ALA A 199 19.05 -6.58 -4.39
CA ALA A 199 19.27 -8.03 -4.27
C ALA A 199 18.54 -8.69 -3.07
N GLN A 200 18.07 -7.91 -2.10
CA GLN A 200 17.20 -8.41 -1.02
C GLN A 200 15.85 -8.92 -1.55
N TYR A 201 15.40 -8.43 -2.71
CA TYR A 201 14.21 -8.86 -3.40
C TYR A 201 14.58 -9.84 -4.51
N GLY A 202 13.74 -10.79 -4.82
CA GLY A 202 14.08 -11.74 -5.90
C GLY A 202 13.20 -12.97 -5.94
N LYS A 203 12.18 -13.02 -5.11
CA LYS A 203 11.22 -14.12 -5.09
C LYS A 203 10.33 -14.13 -6.35
N SER A 204 10.17 -12.99 -6.99
CA SER A 204 9.29 -12.82 -8.14
C SER A 204 10.03 -12.21 -9.34
N ALA A 205 9.57 -12.51 -10.55
CA ALA A 205 10.14 -12.00 -11.80
C ALA A 205 9.51 -10.68 -12.28
N GLY A 206 8.53 -10.16 -11.54
CA GLY A 206 7.83 -8.91 -11.84
C GLY A 206 8.31 -7.75 -10.96
N GLY A 207 7.46 -6.76 -10.75
CA GLY A 207 7.73 -5.64 -9.86
C GLY A 207 7.60 -6.00 -8.37
N ILE A 208 8.12 -5.12 -7.52
CA ILE A 208 8.01 -5.19 -6.07
C ILE A 208 7.07 -4.08 -5.60
N ILE A 209 6.04 -4.42 -4.87
CA ILE A 209 5.10 -3.48 -4.28
C ILE A 209 5.21 -3.59 -2.75
N ASN A 210 5.82 -2.60 -2.11
CA ASN A 210 5.99 -2.57 -0.66
C ASN A 210 5.07 -1.52 -0.05
N VAL A 211 4.15 -1.96 0.81
CA VAL A 211 3.17 -1.13 1.50
C VAL A 211 3.60 -0.95 2.95
N SER A 212 3.65 0.29 3.41
CA SER A 212 3.87 0.64 4.80
C SER A 212 2.56 1.05 5.46
N LEU A 213 2.30 0.51 6.64
CA LEU A 213 1.13 0.85 7.43
C LEU A 213 1.42 2.04 8.36
N LYS A 214 0.36 2.80 8.66
CA LYS A 214 0.42 3.85 9.68
C LYS A 214 0.76 3.28 11.04
N SER A 215 1.47 4.07 11.83
CA SER A 215 1.74 3.80 13.23
C SER A 215 1.22 4.91 14.12
N GLY A 216 1.16 4.68 15.43
CA GLY A 216 0.91 5.72 16.40
C GLY A 216 2.09 6.70 16.51
N THR A 217 1.79 7.91 16.91
CA THR A 217 2.74 9.00 17.14
C THR A 217 2.54 9.61 18.53
N ASN A 218 3.30 10.64 18.88
CA ASN A 218 3.10 11.39 20.13
C ASN A 218 1.78 12.20 20.18
N ALA A 219 1.13 12.39 19.03
CA ALA A 219 -0.16 13.05 18.93
C ALA A 219 -1.26 12.02 18.68
N PHE A 220 -2.42 12.19 19.35
CA PHE A 220 -3.59 11.42 18.99
C PHE A 220 -4.14 11.88 17.64
N HIS A 221 -4.41 10.91 16.78
CA HIS A 221 -4.97 11.14 15.45
C HIS A 221 -5.91 10.00 15.10
N GLY A 222 -6.83 10.26 14.19
CA GLY A 222 -7.76 9.24 13.72
C GLY A 222 -8.71 9.78 12.67
N THR A 223 -9.40 8.87 12.01
CA THR A 223 -10.39 9.14 10.97
C THR A 223 -11.63 8.30 11.21
N LEU A 224 -12.79 8.82 10.82
CA LEU A 224 -14.03 8.05 10.69
C LEU A 224 -14.56 8.31 9.28
N TYR A 225 -15.01 7.27 8.61
CA TYR A 225 -15.49 7.39 7.24
C TYR A 225 -16.63 6.43 6.95
N GLU A 226 -17.47 6.85 5.98
CA GLU A 226 -18.46 6.00 5.34
C GLU A 226 -18.55 6.36 3.85
N PHE A 227 -18.42 5.36 2.99
CA PHE A 227 -18.57 5.48 1.55
C PHE A 227 -19.73 4.61 1.11
N MET A 228 -20.72 5.26 0.49
CA MET A 228 -21.94 4.60 0.03
C MET A 228 -22.05 4.65 -1.47
N ARG A 229 -22.37 3.53 -2.08
CA ARG A 229 -22.79 3.46 -3.48
C ARG A 229 -24.24 2.96 -3.55
N ARG A 230 -25.06 3.64 -4.28
CA ARG A 230 -26.48 3.31 -4.40
C ARG A 230 -26.90 3.29 -5.87
N ASN A 231 -27.69 2.31 -6.21
CA ASN A 231 -28.26 2.16 -7.55
C ASN A 231 -28.92 3.44 -8.08
N ALA A 232 -29.47 4.29 -7.22
CA ALA A 232 -30.09 5.55 -7.63
C ALA A 232 -29.12 6.48 -8.35
N PHE A 233 -27.84 6.45 -8.00
CA PHE A 233 -26.79 7.30 -8.57
C PHE A 233 -25.99 6.60 -9.69
N ASP A 234 -26.18 5.30 -9.92
CA ASP A 234 -25.50 4.57 -10.98
C ASP A 234 -26.21 4.77 -12.33
N ALA A 235 -25.44 4.82 -13.42
CA ALA A 235 -25.98 4.74 -14.76
C ALA A 235 -26.34 3.30 -15.15
N ASN A 236 -27.34 3.12 -16.01
CA ASN A 236 -27.61 1.82 -16.61
C ASN A 236 -26.59 1.51 -17.72
N SER A 237 -26.33 0.25 -17.99
CA SER A 237 -25.43 -0.14 -19.09
C SER A 237 -26.05 0.17 -20.45
N PHE A 238 -25.19 0.40 -21.46
CA PHE A 238 -25.64 0.61 -22.84
C PHE A 238 -26.48 -0.57 -23.34
N GLN A 239 -26.05 -1.81 -23.06
CA GLN A 239 -26.76 -3.02 -23.48
C GLN A 239 -28.14 -3.13 -22.86
N ASN A 240 -28.28 -2.82 -21.56
CA ASN A 240 -29.57 -2.83 -20.90
C ASN A 240 -30.50 -1.77 -21.46
N ASN A 241 -29.99 -0.53 -21.71
CA ASN A 241 -30.76 0.52 -22.30
C ASN A 241 -31.23 0.16 -23.73
N ALA A 242 -30.34 -0.39 -24.55
CA ALA A 242 -30.67 -0.84 -25.90
C ALA A 242 -31.71 -1.97 -25.91
N ALA A 243 -31.71 -2.82 -24.87
CA ALA A 243 -32.67 -3.92 -24.72
C ALA A 243 -33.94 -3.54 -23.92
N GLY A 244 -34.11 -2.26 -23.53
CA GLY A 244 -35.22 -1.82 -22.68
C GLY A 244 -35.27 -2.44 -21.29
N LYS A 245 -34.13 -2.95 -20.79
CA LYS A 245 -34.04 -3.59 -19.49
C LYS A 245 -33.79 -2.55 -18.39
N PRO A 246 -34.43 -2.73 -17.22
CA PRO A 246 -34.18 -1.85 -16.09
C PRO A 246 -32.74 -2.00 -15.57
N LYS A 247 -32.25 -0.99 -14.89
CA LYS A 247 -30.98 -0.98 -14.20
C LYS A 247 -30.98 -2.04 -13.08
N ALA A 248 -29.93 -2.88 -13.02
CA ALA A 248 -29.77 -3.86 -11.95
C ALA A 248 -29.62 -3.16 -10.60
N GLY A 249 -30.22 -3.70 -9.56
CA GLY A 249 -30.05 -3.20 -8.20
C GLY A 249 -28.60 -3.40 -7.74
N HIS A 250 -28.05 -2.41 -7.07
CA HIS A 250 -26.71 -2.50 -6.46
C HIS A 250 -26.63 -1.59 -5.25
N PHE A 251 -26.02 -2.05 -4.19
CA PHE A 251 -25.60 -1.22 -3.08
C PHE A 251 -24.24 -1.66 -2.57
N LEU A 252 -23.47 -0.69 -2.08
CA LEU A 252 -22.20 -0.91 -1.41
C LEU A 252 -22.11 0.07 -0.25
N ASP A 253 -21.74 -0.44 0.92
CA ASP A 253 -21.39 0.32 2.09
C ASP A 253 -19.99 -0.09 2.55
N GLN A 254 -19.08 0.88 2.66
CA GLN A 254 -17.74 0.70 3.17
C GLN A 254 -17.52 1.75 4.25
N TYR A 255 -17.44 1.31 5.49
CA TYR A 255 -17.38 2.18 6.65
C TYR A 255 -16.29 1.73 7.60
N GLY A 256 -15.72 2.69 8.30
CA GLY A 256 -14.63 2.34 9.21
C GLY A 256 -14.06 3.54 9.93
N GLY A 257 -12.96 3.28 10.59
CA GLY A 257 -12.23 4.33 11.27
C GLY A 257 -10.86 3.85 11.73
N SER A 258 -10.00 4.81 11.97
CA SER A 258 -8.68 4.58 12.54
C SER A 258 -8.46 5.46 13.76
N VAL A 259 -7.62 5.01 14.67
CA VAL A 259 -7.14 5.79 15.81
C VAL A 259 -5.70 5.39 16.13
N GLY A 260 -4.84 6.37 16.36
CA GLY A 260 -3.46 6.18 16.77
C GLY A 260 -3.02 7.22 17.76
N GLY A 261 -1.96 6.93 18.50
CA GLY A 261 -1.40 7.84 19.49
C GLY A 261 -0.47 7.15 20.47
N PRO A 262 -0.01 7.86 21.51
CA PRO A 262 0.78 7.28 22.59
C PRO A 262 -0.09 6.45 23.54
N ILE A 263 0.46 5.35 24.05
CA ILE A 263 -0.22 4.56 25.09
C ILE A 263 -0.15 5.31 26.41
N LEU A 264 -1.30 5.84 26.85
CA LEU A 264 -1.41 6.57 28.12
C LEU A 264 -2.36 5.84 29.06
N VAL A 265 -1.84 5.39 30.21
CA VAL A 265 -2.66 4.85 31.29
C VAL A 265 -2.56 5.81 32.48
N PRO A 266 -3.63 6.54 32.82
CA PRO A 266 -3.60 7.56 33.87
C PRO A 266 -2.99 7.03 35.18
N LYS A 267 -2.04 7.76 35.72
CA LYS A 267 -1.31 7.46 36.98
C LYS A 267 -0.42 6.19 36.95
N ILE A 268 -0.44 5.40 35.86
CA ILE A 268 0.29 4.13 35.77
C ILE A 268 1.39 4.21 34.70
N TYR A 269 1.09 4.68 33.49
CA TYR A 269 2.04 4.65 32.40
C TYR A 269 1.90 5.85 31.46
N ASN A 270 3.03 6.48 31.16
CA ASN A 270 3.14 7.50 30.13
C ASN A 270 4.04 6.95 28.99
N GLY A 271 3.42 6.60 27.90
CA GLY A 271 4.06 6.04 26.73
C GLY A 271 4.53 7.07 25.70
N ARG A 272 4.44 8.38 25.98
CA ARG A 272 5.01 9.38 25.09
C ARG A 272 6.50 9.11 24.87
N ASP A 273 6.96 9.26 23.64
CA ASP A 273 8.33 8.99 23.19
C ASP A 273 8.79 7.52 23.36
N LYS A 274 7.85 6.58 23.68
CA LYS A 274 8.22 5.20 24.04
C LYS A 274 7.31 4.13 23.44
N SER A 275 5.99 4.32 23.55
CA SER A 275 5.04 3.27 23.19
C SER A 275 3.81 3.87 22.55
N PHE A 276 3.51 3.36 21.37
CA PHE A 276 2.45 3.86 20.53
C PHE A 276 1.50 2.74 20.16
N PHE A 277 0.28 3.11 19.77
CA PHE A 277 -0.68 2.20 19.19
C PHE A 277 -1.28 2.81 17.93
N PHE A 278 -1.68 1.94 17.02
CA PHE A 278 -2.52 2.27 15.89
C PHE A 278 -3.54 1.15 15.73
N PHE A 279 -4.80 1.51 15.58
CA PHE A 279 -5.91 0.60 15.34
C PHE A 279 -6.72 1.08 14.15
N ASN A 280 -7.10 0.15 13.29
CA ASN A 280 -7.99 0.41 12.16
C ASN A 280 -9.04 -0.69 12.09
N TYR A 281 -10.27 -0.29 11.75
CA TYR A 281 -11.37 -1.17 11.47
C TYR A 281 -12.07 -0.72 10.20
N GLU A 282 -12.37 -1.66 9.29
CA GLU A 282 -13.20 -1.42 8.12
C GLU A 282 -14.26 -2.51 7.98
N GLY A 283 -15.51 -2.12 7.76
CA GLY A 283 -16.62 -2.96 7.41
C GLY A 283 -17.00 -2.77 5.95
N TYR A 284 -17.32 -3.87 5.27
CA TYR A 284 -17.70 -3.90 3.87
C TYR A 284 -19.00 -4.68 3.69
N ARG A 285 -19.99 -4.06 3.06
CA ARG A 285 -21.27 -4.69 2.73
C ARG A 285 -21.64 -4.36 1.30
N GLU A 286 -21.91 -5.39 0.51
CA GLU A 286 -22.30 -5.22 -0.89
C GLU A 286 -23.43 -6.18 -1.22
N GLY A 287 -24.38 -5.72 -2.03
CA GLY A 287 -25.42 -6.51 -2.62
C GLY A 287 -25.48 -6.26 -4.12
N THR A 288 -25.15 -7.30 -4.89
CA THR A 288 -25.26 -7.28 -6.35
C THR A 288 -26.19 -8.41 -6.74
N PRO A 289 -27.44 -8.12 -7.14
CA PRO A 289 -28.32 -9.15 -7.67
C PRO A 289 -27.73 -9.74 -8.94
N THR A 290 -27.65 -11.04 -8.99
CA THR A 290 -27.28 -11.78 -10.20
C THR A 290 -28.56 -12.41 -10.76
N PRO A 291 -29.24 -11.76 -11.71
CA PRO A 291 -30.42 -12.36 -12.31
C PRO A 291 -30.01 -13.60 -13.10
N LEU A 292 -30.59 -14.73 -12.74
CA LEU A 292 -30.45 -16.00 -13.46
C LEU A 292 -31.69 -16.20 -14.31
N THR A 293 -31.51 -16.42 -15.58
CA THR A 293 -32.57 -16.90 -16.48
C THR A 293 -32.34 -18.38 -16.63
N LEU A 294 -33.26 -19.18 -16.08
CA LEU A 294 -33.22 -20.61 -16.16
C LEU A 294 -34.38 -21.12 -16.99
N SER A 295 -34.18 -22.16 -17.78
CA SER A 295 -35.25 -22.94 -18.36
C SER A 295 -35.81 -23.89 -17.30
N VAL A 296 -37.08 -23.84 -17.08
CA VAL A 296 -37.79 -24.76 -16.17
C VAL A 296 -38.71 -25.66 -16.97
N PRO A 297 -38.98 -26.89 -16.53
CA PRO A 297 -39.98 -27.73 -17.17
C PRO A 297 -41.35 -27.05 -17.21
N GLU A 298 -42.04 -27.14 -18.33
CA GLU A 298 -43.45 -26.72 -18.41
C GLU A 298 -44.32 -27.58 -17.50
N PRO A 299 -45.48 -27.07 -17.05
CA PRO A 299 -46.37 -27.84 -16.18
C PRO A 299 -46.79 -29.21 -16.74
N GLU A 300 -46.94 -29.30 -18.06
CA GLU A 300 -47.26 -30.57 -18.75
C GLU A 300 -46.11 -31.58 -18.60
N MET A 301 -44.84 -31.10 -18.71
CA MET A 301 -43.65 -31.96 -18.53
C MET A 301 -43.54 -32.53 -17.10
N LEU A 302 -43.97 -31.74 -16.10
CA LEU A 302 -44.04 -32.21 -14.71
C LEU A 302 -45.04 -33.33 -14.52
N ASN A 303 -46.04 -33.42 -15.38
CA ASN A 303 -47.08 -34.48 -15.42
C ASN A 303 -46.72 -35.62 -16.39
N GLY A 304 -45.51 -35.62 -16.95
CA GLY A 304 -45.03 -36.67 -17.85
C GLY A 304 -45.41 -36.47 -19.34
N ASP A 305 -46.01 -35.32 -19.70
CA ASP A 305 -46.31 -35.00 -21.09
C ASP A 305 -45.16 -34.16 -21.70
N PHE A 306 -44.37 -34.82 -22.56
CA PHE A 306 -43.26 -34.22 -23.29
C PHE A 306 -43.57 -33.98 -24.78
N SER A 307 -44.84 -34.01 -25.18
CA SER A 307 -45.24 -33.86 -26.58
C SER A 307 -44.83 -32.52 -27.21
N LYS A 308 -44.65 -31.50 -26.39
CA LYS A 308 -44.23 -30.17 -26.80
C LYS A 308 -42.70 -29.93 -26.69
N LEU A 309 -41.93 -30.94 -26.27
CA LEU A 309 -40.48 -30.77 -26.11
C LEU A 309 -39.81 -30.61 -27.49
N THR A 310 -39.09 -29.51 -27.65
CA THR A 310 -38.36 -29.17 -28.88
C THR A 310 -36.89 -28.94 -28.63
N ASP A 311 -36.06 -29.20 -29.64
CA ASP A 311 -34.65 -28.79 -29.65
C ASP A 311 -34.48 -27.26 -29.90
N ALA A 312 -33.22 -26.77 -29.87
CA ALA A 312 -32.90 -25.36 -30.13
C ALA A 312 -33.32 -24.87 -31.51
N ASN A 313 -33.63 -25.78 -32.46
CA ASN A 313 -34.07 -25.47 -33.82
C ASN A 313 -35.59 -25.60 -33.98
N GLY A 314 -36.33 -25.85 -32.90
CA GLY A 314 -37.78 -26.02 -32.91
C GLY A 314 -38.26 -27.39 -33.36
N ARG A 315 -37.37 -28.40 -33.47
CA ARG A 315 -37.77 -29.77 -33.84
C ARG A 315 -38.20 -30.54 -32.61
N SER A 316 -39.29 -31.31 -32.73
CA SER A 316 -39.75 -32.17 -31.66
C SER A 316 -38.72 -33.22 -31.26
N ILE A 317 -38.48 -33.34 -29.96
CA ILE A 317 -37.61 -34.37 -29.41
C ILE A 317 -38.47 -35.56 -29.04
N THR A 318 -38.19 -36.69 -29.65
CA THR A 318 -38.88 -37.94 -29.31
C THR A 318 -38.24 -38.61 -28.09
N ILE A 319 -39.02 -38.78 -27.06
CA ILE A 319 -38.59 -39.52 -25.86
C ILE A 319 -39.01 -40.98 -26.04
N TYR A 320 -38.02 -41.87 -25.95
CA TYR A 320 -38.27 -43.31 -26.04
C TYR A 320 -38.37 -43.94 -24.66
N ASN A 321 -39.27 -44.90 -24.54
CA ASN A 321 -39.33 -45.73 -23.34
C ASN A 321 -38.07 -46.59 -23.27
N PRO A 322 -37.31 -46.60 -22.21
CA PRO A 322 -36.08 -47.37 -22.07
C PRO A 322 -36.34 -48.86 -21.77
N PHE A 323 -37.60 -49.28 -21.55
CA PHE A 323 -37.99 -50.63 -21.19
C PHE A 323 -38.72 -51.37 -22.33
#